data_68a0fd811cf6e173ab2ed1046a0acd3b
#
_entry.id   68a0fd811cf6e173ab2ed1046a0acd3b
#
_cell.length_a   1.000
_cell.length_b   1.000
_cell.length_c   1.000
_cell.angle_alpha   90.00
_cell.angle_beta   90.00
_cell.angle_gamma   90.00
#
_symmetry.space_group_name_H-M   'P 1'
#
loop_
_entity.id
_entity.type
_entity.pdbx_description
1 polymer ?
#
loop_
_entity_poly.entity_id
_entity_poly.type
_entity_poly.pdbx_seq_one_letter_code
_entity_poly.pdbx_strand_id
1 'polypeptide(L)'
;MHSSLKMQLPLVLVLCGAIAGCATTQPVPYGGLASAEQLRPNAGDKTGRVPYSYSTAVTLRDYSSIIIDPVQVYRGQDSQFEEVTDDEKAMLAAYMQGEFESRLRNRLRISRDAGWKTLRLKLTLTGAKSSTRFLSTVSRFDLVGGPYNIVQSIRGKEGAFTGSVSYAVELYDASTNLLVSAYIAKQYPSPMNISASLGTMDASKAGIRNGADELLAAFN
;
A
#
# COMPACT_ATOMS: atom_id res chain seq x y z
N MET A 1 -75.65 6.83 -13.95
CA MET A 1 -74.83 7.11 -12.76
C MET A 1 -73.51 6.35 -12.95
N HIS A 2 -72.48 7.06 -13.46
CA HIS A 2 -71.13 6.47 -13.68
C HIS A 2 -70.22 6.84 -12.52
N SER A 3 -69.83 5.85 -11.75
CA SER A 3 -68.85 5.98 -10.70
C SER A 3 -67.47 5.80 -11.29
N SER A 4 -66.71 6.87 -11.41
CA SER A 4 -65.30 6.84 -11.87
C SER A 4 -64.37 6.40 -10.74
N LEU A 5 -63.92 5.18 -10.78
CA LEU A 5 -62.87 4.65 -9.89
C LEU A 5 -61.53 5.22 -10.30
N LYS A 6 -61.08 6.27 -9.61
CA LYS A 6 -59.71 6.81 -9.78
C LYS A 6 -58.72 5.85 -9.15
N MET A 7 -58.08 5.06 -9.99
CA MET A 7 -56.92 4.22 -9.64
C MET A 7 -55.72 5.11 -9.40
N GLN A 8 -55.41 5.41 -8.14
CA GLN A 8 -54.17 6.07 -7.76
C GLN A 8 -53.03 5.07 -7.81
N LEU A 9 -52.19 5.20 -8.82
CA LEU A 9 -50.95 4.46 -8.97
C LEU A 9 -49.92 5.05 -7.99
N PRO A 10 -49.41 4.32 -6.99
CA PRO A 10 -48.31 4.82 -6.18
C PRO A 10 -47.06 4.84 -7.02
N LEU A 11 -46.56 6.04 -7.27
CA LEU A 11 -45.24 6.27 -7.88
C LEU A 11 -44.18 5.82 -6.85
N VAL A 12 -43.78 4.56 -6.90
CA VAL A 12 -42.64 4.06 -6.15
C VAL A 12 -41.38 4.62 -6.84
N LEU A 13 -40.94 5.75 -6.32
CA LEU A 13 -39.67 6.35 -6.68
C LEU A 13 -38.56 5.41 -6.13
N VAL A 14 -38.09 4.51 -6.96
CA VAL A 14 -36.87 3.70 -6.67
C VAL A 14 -35.69 4.66 -6.70
N LEU A 15 -35.38 5.23 -5.55
CA LEU A 15 -34.16 5.96 -5.29
C LEU A 15 -33.02 4.94 -5.25
N CYS A 16 -32.54 4.50 -6.42
CA CYS A 16 -31.26 3.83 -6.55
C CYS A 16 -30.19 4.83 -6.18
N GLY A 17 -29.94 4.98 -4.89
CA GLY A 17 -28.78 5.69 -4.39
C GLY A 17 -27.54 4.98 -4.92
N ALA A 18 -26.92 5.54 -5.97
CA ALA A 18 -25.57 5.23 -6.33
C ALA A 18 -24.71 5.55 -5.12
N ILE A 19 -24.40 4.54 -4.32
CA ILE A 19 -23.34 4.60 -3.33
C ILE A 19 -22.05 4.63 -4.16
N ALA A 20 -21.68 5.81 -4.65
CA ALA A 20 -20.32 6.09 -5.07
C ALA A 20 -19.48 6.07 -3.79
N GLY A 21 -19.22 4.87 -3.25
CA GLY A 21 -18.21 4.69 -2.25
C GLY A 21 -16.92 5.22 -2.86
N CYS A 22 -16.22 6.11 -2.17
CA CYS A 22 -14.86 6.49 -2.54
C CYS A 22 -14.05 5.18 -2.54
N ALA A 23 -14.01 4.50 -3.68
CA ALA A 23 -13.20 3.31 -3.86
C ALA A 23 -11.75 3.77 -3.83
N THR A 24 -11.06 3.49 -2.75
CA THR A 24 -9.60 3.70 -2.70
C THR A 24 -8.98 2.79 -3.74
N THR A 25 -8.11 3.36 -4.59
CA THR A 25 -7.40 2.59 -5.61
C THR A 25 -6.64 1.44 -4.96
N GLN A 26 -6.97 0.21 -5.33
CA GLN A 26 -6.30 -0.97 -4.79
C GLN A 26 -5.12 -1.36 -5.70
N PRO A 27 -3.98 -1.78 -5.12
CA PRO A 27 -2.87 -2.29 -5.90
C PRO A 27 -3.25 -3.49 -6.77
N VAL A 28 -2.52 -3.65 -7.87
CA VAL A 28 -2.63 -4.78 -8.80
C VAL A 28 -1.28 -5.50 -8.89
N PRO A 29 -1.18 -6.69 -9.51
CA PRO A 29 0.10 -7.39 -9.68
C PRO A 29 1.08 -6.72 -10.66
N TYR A 30 0.91 -5.48 -11.02
CA TYR A 30 1.75 -4.64 -11.91
C TYR A 30 2.56 -5.44 -12.95
N GLY A 31 2.12 -5.45 -14.20
CA GLY A 31 2.65 -6.34 -15.26
C GLY A 31 4.14 -6.19 -15.58
N GLY A 32 4.77 -5.09 -15.18
CA GLY A 32 6.21 -4.84 -15.36
C GLY A 32 7.11 -5.36 -14.23
N LEU A 33 6.58 -5.99 -13.18
CA LEU A 33 7.37 -6.61 -12.12
C LEU A 33 7.86 -7.99 -12.54
N ALA A 34 9.06 -8.36 -12.15
CA ALA A 34 9.60 -9.69 -12.44
C ALA A 34 8.80 -10.82 -11.75
N SER A 35 8.16 -10.49 -10.62
CA SER A 35 7.30 -11.42 -9.85
C SER A 35 5.83 -11.42 -10.28
N ALA A 36 5.42 -10.62 -11.27
CA ALA A 36 4.00 -10.43 -11.62
C ALA A 36 3.24 -11.75 -11.85
N GLU A 37 3.86 -12.71 -12.53
CA GLU A 37 3.27 -14.01 -12.84
C GLU A 37 3.17 -14.95 -11.64
N GLN A 38 3.99 -14.75 -10.61
CA GLN A 38 3.99 -15.57 -9.38
C GLN A 38 3.03 -15.03 -8.32
N LEU A 39 2.77 -13.72 -8.31
CA LEU A 39 1.88 -13.09 -7.34
C LEU A 39 0.45 -13.66 -7.42
N ARG A 40 -0.12 -13.94 -6.26
CA ARG A 40 -1.50 -14.44 -6.12
C ARG A 40 -2.25 -13.57 -5.10
N PRO A 41 -3.59 -13.46 -5.22
CA PRO A 41 -4.40 -12.81 -4.21
C PRO A 41 -4.13 -13.39 -2.82
N ASN A 42 -3.86 -12.53 -1.86
CA ASN A 42 -3.57 -12.91 -0.48
C ASN A 42 -4.86 -13.00 0.33
N ALA A 43 -5.48 -14.17 0.35
CA ALA A 43 -6.73 -14.40 1.10
C ALA A 43 -6.58 -14.21 2.63
N GLY A 44 -5.36 -14.25 3.15
CA GLY A 44 -5.04 -14.01 4.56
C GLY A 44 -5.05 -12.53 4.94
N ASP A 45 -4.89 -11.63 3.97
CA ASP A 45 -4.90 -10.19 4.23
C ASP A 45 -6.32 -9.66 4.32
N LYS A 46 -6.76 -9.38 5.54
CA LYS A 46 -8.08 -8.78 5.82
C LYS A 46 -8.05 -7.26 5.84
N THR A 47 -6.87 -6.66 5.81
CA THR A 47 -6.69 -5.21 5.90
C THR A 47 -6.60 -4.52 4.54
N GLY A 48 -6.22 -5.25 3.49
CA GLY A 48 -5.91 -4.73 2.16
C GLY A 48 -4.51 -4.12 2.08
N ARG A 49 -3.65 -4.35 3.09
CA ARG A 49 -2.27 -3.84 3.11
C ARG A 49 -1.30 -4.67 2.30
N VAL A 50 -1.57 -5.97 2.15
CA VAL A 50 -0.77 -6.91 1.33
C VAL A 50 -1.71 -7.74 0.45
N PRO A 51 -2.35 -7.13 -0.56
CA PRO A 51 -3.39 -7.79 -1.35
C PRO A 51 -2.87 -8.94 -2.24
N TYR A 52 -1.59 -8.92 -2.59
CA TYR A 52 -0.95 -9.95 -3.40
C TYR A 52 0.35 -10.38 -2.77
N SER A 53 0.61 -11.69 -2.76
CA SER A 53 1.84 -12.25 -2.24
C SER A 53 2.24 -13.53 -2.96
N TYR A 54 3.52 -13.86 -2.83
CA TYR A 54 4.13 -15.12 -3.21
C TYR A 54 5.20 -15.46 -2.18
N SER A 55 5.29 -16.70 -1.79
CA SER A 55 6.38 -17.19 -0.93
C SER A 55 6.68 -18.65 -1.23
N THR A 56 7.95 -19.00 -1.08
CA THR A 56 8.42 -20.38 -1.10
C THR A 56 8.49 -20.94 0.32
N ALA A 57 8.86 -22.20 0.47
CA ALA A 57 9.11 -22.83 1.77
C ALA A 57 10.43 -22.36 2.43
N VAL A 58 11.18 -21.46 1.80
CA VAL A 58 12.46 -20.96 2.30
C VAL A 58 12.23 -20.03 3.50
N THR A 59 12.99 -20.26 4.57
CA THR A 59 12.90 -19.47 5.79
C THR A 59 13.81 -18.24 5.70
N LEU A 60 13.24 -17.04 5.77
CA LEU A 60 14.01 -15.79 5.71
C LEU A 60 15.01 -15.65 6.86
N ARG A 61 14.75 -16.28 8.01
CA ARG A 61 15.64 -16.28 9.19
C ARG A 61 17.00 -16.95 8.94
N ASP A 62 17.11 -17.80 7.94
CA ASP A 62 18.34 -18.50 7.60
C ASP A 62 19.35 -17.60 6.89
N TYR A 63 18.94 -16.43 6.41
CA TYR A 63 19.79 -15.46 5.77
C TYR A 63 20.45 -14.53 6.79
N SER A 64 21.71 -14.21 6.55
CA SER A 64 22.53 -13.35 7.41
C SER A 64 22.98 -12.05 6.74
N SER A 65 22.82 -11.96 5.42
CA SER A 65 23.23 -10.82 4.62
C SER A 65 22.15 -10.44 3.60
N ILE A 66 22.18 -9.18 3.18
CA ILE A 66 21.25 -8.68 2.17
C ILE A 66 21.96 -7.66 1.24
N ILE A 67 21.68 -7.78 -0.05
CA ILE A 67 21.95 -6.75 -1.06
C ILE A 67 20.65 -5.98 -1.23
N ILE A 68 20.70 -4.68 -1.18
CA ILE A 68 19.54 -3.82 -1.44
C ILE A 68 19.82 -3.09 -2.74
N ASP A 69 19.09 -3.46 -3.80
CA ASP A 69 19.19 -2.78 -5.08
C ASP A 69 18.59 -1.35 -4.98
N PRO A 70 19.02 -0.40 -5.81
CA PRO A 70 18.40 0.93 -5.82
C PRO A 70 16.88 0.86 -6.05
N VAL A 71 16.11 1.58 -5.24
CA VAL A 71 14.64 1.62 -5.35
C VAL A 71 14.24 2.16 -6.72
N GLN A 72 13.39 1.41 -7.41
CA GLN A 72 12.86 1.80 -8.72
C GLN A 72 11.53 2.52 -8.56
N VAL A 73 11.27 3.52 -9.41
CA VAL A 73 9.93 4.09 -9.59
C VAL A 73 9.27 3.40 -10.77
N TYR A 74 8.14 2.77 -10.54
CA TYR A 74 7.39 2.06 -11.56
C TYR A 74 6.81 3.01 -12.60
N ARG A 75 7.01 2.71 -13.89
CA ARG A 75 6.59 3.55 -15.02
C ARG A 75 5.57 2.86 -15.95
N GLY A 76 5.00 1.72 -15.53
CA GLY A 76 3.95 1.03 -16.27
C GLY A 76 2.67 1.84 -16.34
N GLN A 77 1.81 1.55 -17.33
CA GLN A 77 0.53 2.23 -17.50
C GLN A 77 -0.45 1.96 -16.34
N ASP A 78 -0.24 0.89 -15.60
CA ASP A 78 -0.97 0.47 -14.40
C ASP A 78 -0.39 1.08 -13.11
N SER A 79 0.56 2.02 -13.20
CA SER A 79 1.09 2.77 -12.04
C SER A 79 -0.02 3.57 -11.35
N GLN A 80 0.09 3.72 -10.02
CA GLN A 80 -0.98 4.32 -9.21
C GLN A 80 -0.48 5.56 -8.45
N PHE A 81 0.05 6.53 -9.18
CA PHE A 81 0.43 7.83 -8.63
C PHE A 81 -0.71 8.84 -8.82
N GLU A 82 -1.26 9.34 -7.71
CA GLU A 82 -2.34 10.33 -7.69
C GLU A 82 -1.82 11.66 -7.15
N GLU A 83 -1.78 12.69 -7.99
CA GLU A 83 -1.31 14.06 -7.64
C GLU A 83 0.13 14.06 -7.05
N VAL A 84 1.03 13.28 -7.65
CA VAL A 84 2.43 13.13 -7.22
C VAL A 84 3.35 13.48 -8.38
N THR A 85 4.18 14.49 -8.21
CA THR A 85 5.16 14.94 -9.19
C THR A 85 6.34 13.97 -9.33
N ASP A 86 7.13 14.06 -10.38
CA ASP A 86 8.30 13.21 -10.58
C ASP A 86 9.39 13.47 -9.53
N ASP A 87 9.53 14.71 -9.05
CA ASP A 87 10.44 15.05 -7.97
C ASP A 87 9.98 14.41 -6.63
N GLU A 88 8.69 14.40 -6.36
CA GLU A 88 8.14 13.72 -5.19
C GLU A 88 8.29 12.20 -5.26
N LYS A 89 8.12 11.60 -6.45
CA LYS A 89 8.39 10.17 -6.66
C LYS A 89 9.86 9.83 -6.39
N ALA A 90 10.79 10.65 -6.92
CA ALA A 90 12.23 10.48 -6.68
C ALA A 90 12.58 10.64 -5.19
N MET A 91 12.01 11.65 -4.53
CA MET A 91 12.18 11.87 -3.09
C MET A 91 11.64 10.68 -2.26
N LEU A 92 10.45 10.14 -2.60
CA LEU A 92 9.90 8.97 -1.92
C LEU A 92 10.74 7.72 -2.14
N ALA A 93 11.27 7.51 -3.36
CA ALA A 93 12.16 6.39 -3.66
C ALA A 93 13.47 6.47 -2.86
N ALA A 94 14.08 7.65 -2.78
CA ALA A 94 15.28 7.87 -1.98
C ALA A 94 15.01 7.68 -0.47
N TYR A 95 13.88 8.18 0.02
CA TYR A 95 13.45 7.99 1.40
C TYR A 95 13.22 6.52 1.73
N MET A 96 12.57 5.77 0.81
CA MET A 96 12.32 4.34 0.95
C MET A 96 13.63 3.55 0.99
N GLN A 97 14.60 3.87 0.13
CA GLN A 97 15.94 3.28 0.16
C GLN A 97 16.58 3.41 1.55
N GLY A 98 16.58 4.62 2.10
CA GLY A 98 17.20 4.90 3.41
C GLY A 98 16.50 4.20 4.56
N GLU A 99 15.16 4.17 4.58
CA GLU A 99 14.39 3.55 5.66
C GLU A 99 14.55 2.03 5.66
N PHE A 100 14.41 1.36 4.50
CA PHE A 100 14.59 -0.08 4.42
C PHE A 100 16.04 -0.49 4.77
N GLU A 101 17.04 0.22 4.26
CA GLU A 101 18.43 -0.06 4.60
C GLU A 101 18.69 0.12 6.09
N SER A 102 18.22 1.21 6.69
CA SER A 102 18.38 1.50 8.12
C SER A 102 17.76 0.42 9.01
N ARG A 103 16.53 -0.05 8.69
CA ARG A 103 15.87 -1.08 9.48
C ARG A 103 16.52 -2.44 9.33
N LEU A 104 16.79 -2.86 8.09
CA LEU A 104 17.34 -4.19 7.81
C LEU A 104 18.77 -4.36 8.35
N ARG A 105 19.54 -3.29 8.46
CA ARG A 105 20.88 -3.27 9.08
C ARG A 105 20.86 -3.75 10.54
N ASN A 106 19.73 -3.65 11.23
CA ASN A 106 19.60 -4.11 12.61
C ASN A 106 19.65 -5.65 12.74
N ARG A 107 19.40 -6.37 11.63
CA ARG A 107 19.32 -7.85 11.64
C ARG A 107 20.23 -8.52 10.61
N LEU A 108 20.47 -7.86 9.47
CA LEU A 108 21.21 -8.39 8.33
C LEU A 108 22.44 -7.52 8.04
N ARG A 109 23.52 -8.17 7.64
CA ARG A 109 24.68 -7.44 7.12
C ARG A 109 24.38 -6.94 5.71
N ILE A 110 24.46 -5.64 5.48
CA ILE A 110 24.37 -5.08 4.14
C ILE A 110 25.61 -5.50 3.35
N SER A 111 25.42 -6.17 2.21
CA SER A 111 26.48 -6.69 1.34
C SER A 111 26.38 -6.06 -0.05
N ARG A 112 27.47 -6.09 -0.77
CA ARG A 112 27.52 -5.78 -2.21
C ARG A 112 27.71 -7.04 -3.06
N ASP A 113 28.15 -8.13 -2.43
CA ASP A 113 28.51 -9.37 -3.10
C ASP A 113 27.42 -10.42 -2.89
N ALA A 114 27.04 -11.09 -3.98
CA ALA A 114 26.19 -12.25 -3.94
C ALA A 114 26.95 -13.43 -3.33
N GLY A 115 26.46 -13.96 -2.22
CA GLY A 115 27.10 -15.04 -1.51
C GLY A 115 26.08 -15.95 -0.83
N TRP A 116 26.60 -17.00 -0.21
CA TRP A 116 25.80 -17.94 0.57
C TRP A 116 25.06 -17.21 1.71
N LYS A 117 23.79 -17.55 1.93
CA LYS A 117 22.91 -16.89 2.91
C LYS A 117 22.78 -15.37 2.70
N THR A 118 22.86 -14.91 1.46
CA THR A 118 22.65 -13.53 1.08
C THR A 118 21.35 -13.41 0.29
N LEU A 119 20.44 -12.53 0.70
CA LEU A 119 19.28 -12.14 -0.07
C LEU A 119 19.61 -10.95 -0.99
N ARG A 120 18.86 -10.81 -2.05
CA ARG A 120 18.77 -9.57 -2.85
C ARG A 120 17.36 -9.03 -2.73
N LEU A 121 17.24 -7.82 -2.23
CA LEU A 121 15.99 -7.07 -2.11
C LEU A 121 15.86 -6.11 -3.29
N LYS A 122 14.76 -6.22 -4.02
CA LYS A 122 14.31 -5.25 -5.00
C LYS A 122 13.05 -4.57 -4.47
N LEU A 123 13.07 -3.25 -4.47
CA LEU A 123 11.95 -2.40 -4.07
C LEU A 123 11.51 -1.58 -5.27
N THR A 124 10.22 -1.60 -5.56
CA THR A 124 9.64 -0.82 -6.65
C THR A 124 8.48 0.00 -6.12
N LEU A 125 8.63 1.33 -6.11
CA LEU A 125 7.55 2.25 -5.76
C LEU A 125 6.52 2.27 -6.89
N THR A 126 5.31 1.77 -6.66
CA THR A 126 4.29 1.55 -7.69
C THR A 126 3.16 2.57 -7.65
N GLY A 127 3.02 3.27 -6.52
CA GLY A 127 2.01 4.30 -6.38
C GLY A 127 2.21 5.13 -5.11
N ALA A 128 1.67 6.30 -5.13
CA ALA A 128 1.53 7.16 -3.96
C ALA A 128 0.35 8.10 -4.18
N LYS A 129 -0.29 8.46 -3.09
CA LYS A 129 -1.36 9.45 -3.07
C LYS A 129 -0.99 10.57 -2.13
N SER A 130 -1.06 11.79 -2.63
CA SER A 130 -0.89 12.99 -1.81
C SER A 130 -1.99 13.09 -0.76
N SER A 131 -1.66 13.50 0.46
CA SER A 131 -2.68 13.83 1.45
C SER A 131 -3.20 15.24 1.21
N THR A 132 -4.51 15.39 1.09
CA THR A 132 -5.16 16.69 0.99
C THR A 132 -5.27 17.29 2.39
N ARG A 133 -4.32 18.16 2.75
CA ARG A 133 -4.12 18.68 4.14
C ARG A 133 -5.41 19.20 4.78
N PHE A 134 -6.12 20.06 4.08
CA PHE A 134 -7.33 20.69 4.63
C PHE A 134 -8.47 19.69 4.78
N LEU A 135 -8.78 18.93 3.72
CA LEU A 135 -9.88 17.98 3.72
C LEU A 135 -9.65 16.81 4.67
N SER A 136 -8.39 16.32 4.80
CA SER A 136 -8.09 15.23 5.72
C SER A 136 -8.26 15.64 7.20
N THR A 137 -8.00 16.89 7.53
CA THR A 137 -8.20 17.41 8.89
C THR A 137 -9.67 17.62 9.18
N VAL A 138 -10.42 18.26 8.28
CA VAL A 138 -11.86 18.51 8.42
C VAL A 138 -12.65 17.20 8.46
N SER A 139 -12.36 16.27 7.54
CA SER A 139 -13.10 15.00 7.45
C SER A 139 -12.95 14.08 8.67
N ARG A 140 -11.95 14.32 9.53
CA ARG A 140 -11.79 13.57 10.78
C ARG A 140 -12.73 14.00 11.89
N PHE A 141 -13.19 15.25 11.82
CA PHE A 141 -13.99 15.87 12.87
C PHE A 141 -15.40 16.28 12.41
N ASP A 142 -15.69 16.19 11.11
CA ASP A 142 -17.03 16.50 10.60
C ASP A 142 -18.01 15.32 10.77
N LEU A 143 -19.30 15.58 10.53
CA LEU A 143 -20.37 14.59 10.70
C LEU A 143 -20.32 13.46 9.66
N VAL A 144 -19.61 13.64 8.55
CA VAL A 144 -19.54 12.66 7.46
C VAL A 144 -18.22 11.86 7.50
N GLY A 145 -17.09 12.55 7.54
CA GLY A 145 -15.76 11.92 7.50
C GLY A 145 -15.31 11.38 8.85
N GLY A 146 -15.71 12.02 9.96
CA GLY A 146 -15.36 11.59 11.32
C GLY A 146 -15.83 10.18 11.65
N PRO A 147 -17.14 9.86 11.55
CA PRO A 147 -17.63 8.50 11.78
C PRO A 147 -17.03 7.45 10.83
N TYR A 148 -16.83 7.80 9.55
CA TYR A 148 -16.18 6.90 8.59
C TYR A 148 -14.75 6.57 9.03
N ASN A 149 -13.95 7.56 9.41
CA ASN A 149 -12.57 7.36 9.86
C ASN A 149 -12.48 6.54 11.15
N ILE A 150 -13.40 6.69 12.09
CA ILE A 150 -13.49 5.86 13.30
C ILE A 150 -13.69 4.39 12.91
N VAL A 151 -14.66 4.10 12.04
CA VAL A 151 -14.94 2.73 11.59
C VAL A 151 -13.73 2.14 10.85
N GLN A 152 -13.09 2.91 9.98
CA GLN A 152 -11.90 2.45 9.24
C GLN A 152 -10.70 2.23 10.16
N SER A 153 -10.52 3.07 11.20
CA SER A 153 -9.48 2.89 12.21
C SER A 153 -9.67 1.57 12.98
N ILE A 154 -10.90 1.27 13.40
CA ILE A 154 -11.22 0.00 14.08
C ILE A 154 -10.96 -1.21 13.18
N ARG A 155 -11.19 -1.08 11.88
CA ARG A 155 -10.97 -2.14 10.88
C ARG A 155 -9.54 -2.21 10.37
N GLY A 156 -8.65 -1.29 10.77
CA GLY A 156 -7.28 -1.19 10.25
C GLY A 156 -7.21 -0.82 8.76
N LYS A 157 -8.25 -0.17 8.20
CA LYS A 157 -8.34 0.21 6.79
C LYS A 157 -8.03 1.68 6.56
N GLU A 158 -7.83 2.04 5.27
CA GLU A 158 -7.53 3.40 4.84
C GLU A 158 -8.69 4.36 5.17
N GLY A 159 -8.36 5.53 5.72
CA GLY A 159 -9.33 6.59 6.00
C GLY A 159 -9.63 7.46 4.78
N ALA A 160 -10.69 8.26 4.88
CA ALA A 160 -11.01 9.26 3.87
C ALA A 160 -9.92 10.35 3.81
N PHE A 161 -9.50 10.72 2.60
CA PHE A 161 -8.51 11.79 2.33
C PHE A 161 -7.14 11.62 3.00
N THR A 162 -6.81 10.42 3.47
CA THR A 162 -5.47 10.10 3.94
C THR A 162 -4.59 9.71 2.75
N GLY A 163 -3.35 10.19 2.73
CA GLY A 163 -2.38 9.75 1.73
C GLY A 163 -1.98 8.30 1.94
N SER A 164 -1.49 7.67 0.90
CA SER A 164 -1.00 6.29 0.93
C SER A 164 0.22 6.11 0.04
N VAL A 165 0.91 5.00 0.21
CA VAL A 165 2.00 4.57 -0.66
C VAL A 165 1.81 3.10 -1.01
N SER A 166 2.04 2.76 -2.28
CA SER A 166 2.04 1.38 -2.77
C SER A 166 3.40 1.04 -3.35
N TYR A 167 3.88 -0.16 -3.07
CA TYR A 167 5.16 -0.63 -3.57
C TYR A 167 5.21 -2.16 -3.64
N ALA A 168 6.09 -2.66 -4.49
CA ALA A 168 6.42 -4.08 -4.56
C ALA A 168 7.71 -4.36 -3.78
N VAL A 169 7.73 -5.49 -3.11
CA VAL A 169 8.90 -6.09 -2.47
C VAL A 169 9.17 -7.43 -3.13
N GLU A 170 10.39 -7.64 -3.62
CA GLU A 170 10.83 -8.89 -4.21
C GLU A 170 12.14 -9.31 -3.54
N LEU A 171 12.15 -10.49 -2.93
CA LEU A 171 13.31 -11.08 -2.28
C LEU A 171 13.79 -12.28 -3.08
N TYR A 172 15.03 -12.23 -3.50
CA TYR A 172 15.70 -13.30 -4.22
C TYR A 172 16.82 -13.87 -3.37
N ASP A 173 17.10 -15.18 -3.50
CA ASP A 173 18.37 -15.73 -3.09
C ASP A 173 19.46 -15.17 -4.01
N ALA A 174 20.45 -14.47 -3.44
CA ALA A 174 21.45 -13.77 -4.25
C ALA A 174 22.41 -14.69 -4.98
N SER A 175 22.59 -15.93 -4.53
CA SER A 175 23.50 -16.91 -5.15
C SER A 175 22.86 -17.62 -6.34
N THR A 176 21.55 -17.89 -6.28
CA THR A 176 20.81 -18.62 -7.32
C THR A 176 19.95 -17.73 -8.20
N ASN A 177 19.70 -16.49 -7.76
CA ASN A 177 18.75 -15.55 -8.33
C ASN A 177 17.30 -16.06 -8.40
N LEU A 178 16.96 -17.06 -7.56
CA LEU A 178 15.59 -17.56 -7.46
C LEU A 178 14.76 -16.65 -6.56
N LEU A 179 13.52 -16.39 -6.97
CA LEU A 179 12.56 -15.64 -6.17
C LEU A 179 12.18 -16.45 -4.93
N VAL A 180 12.41 -15.90 -3.75
CA VAL A 180 12.09 -16.50 -2.46
C VAL A 180 10.74 -16.02 -1.95
N SER A 181 10.49 -14.72 -2.05
CA SER A 181 9.24 -14.10 -1.63
C SER A 181 9.00 -12.83 -2.43
N ALA A 182 7.73 -12.53 -2.69
CA ALA A 182 7.32 -11.25 -3.26
C ALA A 182 5.95 -10.84 -2.71
N TYR A 183 5.72 -9.55 -2.58
CA TYR A 183 4.40 -9.04 -2.25
C TYR A 183 4.21 -7.61 -2.74
N ILE A 184 2.96 -7.24 -2.93
CA ILE A 184 2.54 -5.87 -3.15
C ILE A 184 2.02 -5.33 -1.82
N ALA A 185 2.57 -4.22 -1.37
CA ALA A 185 2.12 -3.53 -0.17
C ALA A 185 1.41 -2.22 -0.54
N LYS A 186 0.34 -1.92 0.19
CA LYS A 186 -0.27 -0.60 0.27
C LYS A 186 -0.27 -0.15 1.71
N GLN A 187 0.51 0.87 2.00
CA GLN A 187 0.66 1.40 3.35
C GLN A 187 0.01 2.77 3.49
N TYR A 188 -0.65 2.96 4.59
CA TYR A 188 -1.32 4.21 4.97
C TYR A 188 -1.28 4.36 6.50
N PRO A 189 -1.25 5.60 7.02
CA PRO A 189 -1.31 5.82 8.46
C PRO A 189 -2.67 5.42 9.02
N SER A 190 -2.73 5.19 10.33
CA SER A 190 -4.04 5.07 10.99
C SER A 190 -4.89 6.31 10.67
N PRO A 191 -6.19 6.15 10.34
CA PRO A 191 -7.08 7.28 10.03
C PRO A 191 -7.11 8.37 11.10
N MET A 192 -6.80 8.03 12.35
CA MET A 192 -6.76 8.98 13.47
C MET A 192 -5.37 9.58 13.73
N ASN A 193 -4.35 9.20 12.96
CA ASN A 193 -3.00 9.76 13.10
C ASN A 193 -2.90 11.10 12.36
N ILE A 194 -3.21 12.20 13.05
CA ILE A 194 -3.24 13.56 12.49
C ILE A 194 -1.83 13.98 12.04
N SER A 195 -0.78 13.66 12.78
CA SER A 195 0.58 14.08 12.47
C SER A 195 1.10 13.52 11.14
N ALA A 196 0.64 12.32 10.76
CA ALA A 196 1.00 11.70 9.48
C ALA A 196 0.28 12.32 8.26
N SER A 197 -0.49 13.39 8.44
CA SER A 197 -1.25 14.04 7.35
C SER A 197 -1.02 15.55 7.30
N LEU A 198 -0.04 16.08 8.02
CA LEU A 198 0.27 17.50 8.04
C LEU A 198 1.03 17.94 6.76
N GLY A 199 1.86 17.08 6.18
CA GLY A 199 2.52 17.28 4.91
C GLY A 199 1.89 16.46 3.78
N THR A 200 2.06 16.90 2.52
CA THR A 200 1.52 16.21 1.33
C THR A 200 2.01 14.78 1.21
N MET A 201 3.28 14.51 1.61
CA MET A 201 3.92 13.19 1.52
C MET A 201 4.12 12.51 2.89
N ASP A 202 3.67 13.11 3.99
CA ASP A 202 3.93 12.56 5.34
C ASP A 202 3.26 11.20 5.55
N ALA A 203 2.07 11.01 4.99
CA ALA A 203 1.37 9.73 4.99
C ALA A 203 2.15 8.64 4.25
N SER A 204 2.67 8.96 3.06
CA SER A 204 3.51 8.04 2.27
C SER A 204 4.80 7.69 3.01
N LYS A 205 5.46 8.66 3.62
CA LYS A 205 6.66 8.43 4.44
C LYS A 205 6.37 7.57 5.67
N ALA A 206 5.24 7.81 6.35
CA ALA A 206 4.81 6.97 7.47
C ALA A 206 4.54 5.52 7.01
N GLY A 207 3.90 5.34 5.86
CA GLY A 207 3.68 4.04 5.25
C GLY A 207 4.99 3.31 4.90
N ILE A 208 5.98 4.02 4.35
CA ILE A 208 7.31 3.45 4.06
C ILE A 208 7.99 2.97 5.34
N ARG A 209 7.97 3.77 6.42
CA ARG A 209 8.54 3.34 7.72
C ARG A 209 7.88 2.08 8.24
N ASN A 210 6.54 2.05 8.26
CA ASN A 210 5.79 0.87 8.72
C ASN A 210 6.13 -0.37 7.90
N GLY A 211 6.20 -0.25 6.58
CA GLY A 211 6.55 -1.37 5.72
C GLY A 211 7.99 -1.87 5.90
N ALA A 212 8.94 -0.98 6.19
CA ALA A 212 10.30 -1.38 6.51
C ALA A 212 10.37 -2.14 7.86
N ASP A 213 9.58 -1.71 8.86
CA ASP A 213 9.47 -2.40 10.14
C ASP A 213 8.77 -3.78 9.98
N GLU A 214 7.72 -3.87 9.15
CA GLU A 214 7.04 -5.13 8.82
C GLU A 214 7.98 -6.12 8.12
N LEU A 215 8.78 -5.65 7.14
CA LEU A 215 9.76 -6.51 6.49
C LEU A 215 10.83 -6.98 7.47
N LEU A 216 11.35 -6.11 8.34
CA LEU A 216 12.31 -6.50 9.39
C LEU A 216 11.72 -7.61 10.30
N ALA A 217 10.44 -7.48 10.68
CA ALA A 217 9.77 -8.47 11.53
C ALA A 217 9.69 -9.87 10.90
N ALA A 218 9.69 -9.98 9.57
CA ALA A 218 9.69 -11.27 8.87
C ALA A 218 11.01 -12.06 9.04
N PHE A 219 12.07 -11.42 9.52
CA PHE A 219 13.36 -12.05 9.81
C PHE A 219 13.54 -12.47 11.27
N ASN A 220 12.55 -12.24 12.15
CA ASN A 220 12.61 -12.53 13.60
C ASN A 220 11.83 -13.80 14.01
#